data_a3553a8898b8f0b03a2319fffa38b770
#
_entry.id   a3553a8898b8f0b03a2319fffa38b770
#
_cell.length_a   1.000
_cell.length_b   1.000
_cell.length_c   1.000
_cell.angle_alpha   90.00
_cell.angle_beta   90.00
_cell.angle_gamma   90.00
#
_symmetry.space_group_name_H-M   'P 1'
#
loop_
_entity.id
_entity.type
_entity.pdbx_description
1 polymer ?
#
loop_
_entity_poly.entity_id
_entity_poly.type
_entity_poly.pdbx_seq_one_letter_code
_entity_poly.pdbx_strand_id
1 'polypeptide(L)'
;MLVYSDLPFIRLHYCGEMYDGKVIDHLTEDKLCARFTVPFHKDKPLAVRGYLSPDCDVDDYEKEEVLFTSLDPYKVNMSPDVSEIAADGRSLAFITVTVDDIMGQEVQNAVNRIKFTVKGAGRLVGLDNGDSTDYDSYKGNHRKLFSGKLLAIIESTFETGDIVITAESEGLKPKTITIKAVAPETEPQGVSVVTQNAFPAVTTPYTNEIPVRKIELFDSEPRTLTKERDTAEISVKIFPENATFRDIEFKCCTDNGVEISFAKVVSFDGNTATLKAFGDGKFRLRAYSKNGTDIPKIISELEYTAEGLGKAEKNPYIFIAACLCDFSNVPVITIDRGSLGGFNGRTTVGFSSVDFGGGTKKITISVGNSGGGEDYPVELYLGDADNGGRYIGTFAIKNNGGWDRAYPQTFDLPCRISGTHDISFVINNSCIFGGFEFEKYDRTYAENSAADNDNLYGDDCKVNGSCVEEIGNNVVIEFNGLDFAGGTDKITVTGRTPLDNCTIQLRVNDENGGQTTRLLEFPHADEYTPVTFDIEHIAGKNNIAFVFLPGTQFDMKSFRFTKTED
;
A
#
# COMPACT_ATOMS: atom_id res chain seq x y z
N MET A 1 -6.41 -3.65 -38.32
CA MET A 1 -5.62 -4.85 -38.63
C MET A 1 -4.24 -4.46 -39.14
N LEU A 2 -3.20 -5.16 -38.71
CA LEU A 2 -1.84 -5.01 -39.23
C LEU A 2 -1.54 -6.24 -40.09
N VAL A 3 -0.97 -6.02 -41.26
CA VAL A 3 -0.52 -7.06 -42.17
C VAL A 3 0.98 -6.90 -42.37
N TYR A 4 1.74 -7.95 -42.06
CA TYR A 4 3.17 -8.02 -42.30
C TYR A 4 3.42 -8.85 -43.56
N SER A 5 4.23 -8.35 -44.50
CA SER A 5 4.50 -9.03 -45.75
C SER A 5 5.91 -8.72 -46.25
N ASP A 6 6.55 -9.70 -46.84
CA ASP A 6 7.77 -9.60 -47.63
C ASP A 6 7.50 -9.22 -49.11
N LEU A 7 6.23 -9.30 -49.51
CA LEU A 7 5.80 -8.86 -50.87
C LEU A 7 5.54 -7.38 -50.93
N PRO A 8 5.89 -6.71 -52.05
CA PRO A 8 5.88 -5.26 -52.11
C PRO A 8 4.49 -4.60 -52.18
N PHE A 9 3.45 -5.38 -52.48
CA PHE A 9 2.09 -4.88 -52.56
C PHE A 9 1.08 -5.88 -52.03
N ILE A 10 0.10 -5.41 -51.27
CA ILE A 10 -0.94 -6.24 -50.68
C ILE A 10 -2.33 -5.66 -50.93
N ARG A 11 -3.33 -6.53 -51.10
CA ARG A 11 -4.75 -6.20 -51.11
C ARG A 11 -5.49 -6.99 -50.06
N LEU A 12 -6.49 -6.34 -49.48
CA LEU A 12 -7.38 -6.96 -48.50
C LEU A 12 -8.75 -7.22 -49.11
N HIS A 13 -9.22 -8.42 -48.98
CA HIS A 13 -10.56 -8.85 -49.38
C HIS A 13 -11.37 -9.20 -48.14
N TYR A 14 -12.48 -8.51 -47.93
CA TYR A 14 -13.31 -8.72 -46.76
C TYR A 14 -14.77 -8.42 -47.01
N CYS A 15 -15.69 -9.33 -46.65
CA CYS A 15 -17.14 -9.20 -46.83
C CYS A 15 -17.57 -9.01 -48.28
N GLY A 16 -16.82 -9.55 -49.25
CA GLY A 16 -17.09 -9.40 -50.68
C GLY A 16 -16.60 -8.07 -51.26
N GLU A 17 -15.97 -7.24 -50.47
CA GLU A 17 -15.33 -5.97 -50.90
C GLU A 17 -13.82 -6.14 -50.95
N MET A 18 -13.22 -5.47 -51.91
CA MET A 18 -11.77 -5.29 -52.01
C MET A 18 -11.39 -3.91 -51.52
N TYR A 19 -10.58 -3.88 -50.51
CA TYR A 19 -10.03 -2.61 -49.97
C TYR A 19 -8.84 -2.18 -50.79
N ASP A 20 -8.62 -0.85 -50.89
CA ASP A 20 -7.49 -0.26 -51.61
C ASP A 20 -6.17 -0.93 -51.20
N GLY A 21 -5.40 -1.29 -52.23
CA GLY A 21 -4.11 -1.93 -52.04
C GLY A 21 -3.11 -1.01 -51.33
N LYS A 22 -2.22 -1.61 -50.59
CA LYS A 22 -1.16 -0.93 -49.83
C LYS A 22 0.21 -1.37 -50.33
N VAL A 23 1.08 -0.40 -50.60
CA VAL A 23 2.50 -0.65 -50.86
C VAL A 23 3.19 -0.90 -49.53
N ILE A 24 4.00 -1.95 -49.48
CA ILE A 24 4.87 -2.22 -48.35
C ILE A 24 6.18 -1.48 -48.57
N ASP A 25 6.42 -0.45 -47.78
CA ASP A 25 7.65 0.33 -47.85
C ASP A 25 8.66 -0.19 -46.82
N HIS A 26 9.70 -0.85 -47.29
CA HIS A 26 10.78 -1.38 -46.48
C HIS A 26 11.74 -0.32 -45.90
N LEU A 27 11.58 0.94 -46.30
CA LEU A 27 12.46 2.05 -45.93
C LEU A 27 11.90 2.94 -44.82
N THR A 28 10.62 2.82 -44.49
CA THR A 28 9.95 3.62 -43.47
C THR A 28 10.02 2.94 -42.07
N GLU A 29 9.57 3.67 -41.02
CA GLU A 29 9.48 3.15 -39.64
C GLU A 29 8.50 1.97 -39.54
N ASP A 30 7.44 1.92 -40.35
CA ASP A 30 6.47 0.83 -40.46
C ASP A 30 6.93 -0.29 -41.41
N LYS A 31 8.20 -0.62 -41.42
CA LYS A 31 8.82 -1.61 -42.28
C LYS A 31 8.03 -2.94 -42.29
N LEU A 32 7.83 -3.50 -43.49
CA LEU A 32 7.12 -4.78 -43.70
C LEU A 32 5.68 -4.83 -43.24
N CYS A 33 5.04 -3.69 -42.94
CA CYS A 33 3.70 -3.63 -42.37
C CYS A 33 2.79 -2.69 -43.11
N ALA A 34 1.55 -3.11 -43.34
CA ALA A 34 0.46 -2.23 -43.78
C ALA A 34 -0.71 -2.27 -42.79
N ARG A 35 -1.33 -1.12 -42.57
CA ARG A 35 -2.48 -0.98 -41.69
C ARG A 35 -3.77 -0.83 -42.49
N PHE A 36 -4.78 -1.68 -42.15
CA PHE A 36 -6.14 -1.55 -42.66
C PHE A 36 -7.10 -1.32 -41.51
N THR A 37 -8.06 -0.42 -41.71
CA THR A 37 -9.18 -0.20 -40.81
C THR A 37 -10.43 -0.76 -41.48
N VAL A 38 -10.99 -1.82 -40.90
CA VAL A 38 -12.16 -2.50 -41.41
C VAL A 38 -13.16 -2.74 -40.29
N PRO A 39 -14.49 -2.71 -40.56
CA PRO A 39 -15.48 -3.06 -39.57
C PRO A 39 -15.36 -4.57 -39.26
N PHE A 40 -15.61 -4.95 -38.01
CA PHE A 40 -15.64 -6.35 -37.61
C PHE A 40 -16.98 -6.97 -38.01
N HIS A 41 -16.93 -8.09 -38.71
CA HIS A 41 -18.11 -8.92 -39.01
C HIS A 41 -17.83 -10.36 -38.56
N LYS A 42 -18.70 -10.89 -37.68
CA LYS A 42 -18.68 -12.30 -37.31
C LYS A 42 -19.00 -13.15 -38.56
N ASP A 43 -18.38 -14.32 -38.67
CA ASP A 43 -18.63 -15.32 -39.70
C ASP A 43 -18.20 -14.92 -41.13
N LYS A 44 -17.38 -13.90 -41.28
CA LYS A 44 -16.86 -13.51 -42.60
C LYS A 44 -15.36 -13.74 -42.68
N PRO A 45 -14.88 -14.45 -43.72
CA PRO A 45 -13.45 -14.60 -43.93
C PRO A 45 -12.83 -13.27 -44.36
N LEU A 46 -11.61 -13.08 -43.92
CA LEU A 46 -10.77 -11.95 -44.27
C LEU A 46 -9.54 -12.50 -44.97
N ALA A 47 -9.39 -12.21 -46.27
CA ALA A 47 -8.28 -12.67 -47.07
C ALA A 47 -7.32 -11.52 -47.38
N VAL A 48 -6.04 -11.77 -47.20
CA VAL A 48 -4.96 -10.85 -47.59
C VAL A 48 -4.18 -11.52 -48.71
N ARG A 49 -4.05 -10.81 -49.83
CA ARG A 49 -3.29 -11.27 -51.00
C ARG A 49 -2.07 -10.39 -51.22
N GLY A 50 -0.92 -11.02 -51.40
CA GLY A 50 0.34 -10.38 -51.71
C GLY A 50 0.69 -10.49 -53.19
N TYR A 51 1.21 -9.39 -53.77
CA TYR A 51 1.52 -9.25 -55.19
C TYR A 51 2.93 -8.70 -55.40
N LEU A 52 3.55 -8.99 -56.54
CA LEU A 52 4.83 -8.46 -56.94
C LEU A 52 4.77 -7.00 -57.41
N SER A 53 3.61 -6.52 -57.84
CA SER A 53 3.39 -5.15 -58.32
C SER A 53 1.94 -4.72 -58.09
N PRO A 54 1.69 -3.40 -57.92
CA PRO A 54 0.33 -2.87 -57.88
C PRO A 54 -0.47 -3.08 -59.17
N ASP A 55 0.21 -3.30 -60.28
CA ASP A 55 -0.39 -3.48 -61.59
C ASP A 55 -0.85 -4.95 -61.88
N CYS A 56 -0.57 -5.88 -60.99
CA CYS A 56 -1.01 -7.25 -61.11
C CYS A 56 -2.54 -7.35 -61.04
N ASP A 57 -3.13 -8.25 -61.85
CA ASP A 57 -4.56 -8.58 -61.75
C ASP A 57 -4.91 -9.11 -60.35
N VAL A 58 -6.19 -8.98 -59.98
CA VAL A 58 -6.66 -9.38 -58.62
C VAL A 58 -6.42 -10.83 -58.32
N ASP A 59 -6.47 -11.69 -59.35
CA ASP A 59 -6.28 -13.14 -59.23
C ASP A 59 -4.83 -13.59 -59.48
N ASP A 60 -3.94 -12.65 -59.82
CA ASP A 60 -2.51 -12.92 -60.05
C ASP A 60 -1.69 -12.60 -58.80
N TYR A 61 -2.02 -13.22 -57.69
CA TYR A 61 -1.36 -13.09 -56.40
C TYR A 61 -0.34 -14.21 -56.15
N GLU A 62 0.80 -13.84 -55.53
CA GLU A 62 1.86 -14.80 -55.17
C GLU A 62 1.49 -15.60 -53.93
N LYS A 63 0.77 -14.96 -53.00
CA LYS A 63 0.44 -15.55 -51.71
C LYS A 63 -0.89 -15.03 -51.19
N GLU A 64 -1.69 -15.93 -50.61
CA GLU A 64 -2.92 -15.60 -49.91
C GLU A 64 -2.92 -16.15 -48.50
N GLU A 65 -3.29 -15.33 -47.54
CA GLU A 65 -3.56 -15.74 -46.16
C GLU A 65 -5.01 -15.37 -45.82
N VAL A 66 -5.74 -16.34 -45.26
CA VAL A 66 -7.16 -16.17 -44.92
C VAL A 66 -7.36 -16.36 -43.43
N LEU A 67 -7.89 -15.32 -42.77
CA LEU A 67 -8.35 -15.41 -41.40
C LEU A 67 -9.86 -15.63 -41.35
N PHE A 68 -10.25 -16.62 -40.58
CA PHE A 68 -11.66 -16.89 -40.30
C PHE A 68 -11.97 -16.47 -38.87
N THR A 69 -13.12 -15.86 -38.66
CA THR A 69 -13.71 -15.72 -37.34
C THR A 69 -14.30 -17.04 -36.91
N SER A 70 -13.95 -17.54 -35.75
CA SER A 70 -14.54 -18.77 -35.23
C SER A 70 -16.02 -18.58 -34.89
N LEU A 71 -16.77 -19.65 -35.05
CA LEU A 71 -18.15 -19.81 -34.60
C LEU A 71 -18.18 -20.19 -33.10
N ASP A 72 -19.33 -20.63 -32.63
CA ASP A 72 -19.49 -21.08 -31.25
C ASP A 72 -18.70 -22.39 -30.99
N PRO A 73 -18.16 -22.59 -29.77
CA PRO A 73 -17.45 -23.80 -29.38
C PRO A 73 -18.26 -25.06 -29.67
N TYR A 74 -17.62 -26.08 -30.28
CA TYR A 74 -18.28 -27.31 -30.67
C TYR A 74 -17.60 -28.60 -30.18
N LYS A 75 -16.26 -28.65 -30.24
CA LYS A 75 -15.51 -29.83 -29.83
C LYS A 75 -14.20 -29.46 -29.13
N VAL A 76 -13.79 -30.28 -28.17
CA VAL A 76 -12.46 -30.20 -27.55
C VAL A 76 -11.43 -30.75 -28.53
N ASN A 77 -10.26 -30.10 -28.60
CA ASN A 77 -9.10 -30.57 -29.31
C ASN A 77 -7.90 -30.71 -28.36
N MET A 78 -7.00 -31.65 -28.65
CA MET A 78 -5.77 -31.88 -27.85
C MET A 78 -4.60 -32.15 -28.78
N SER A 79 -3.49 -31.47 -28.57
CA SER A 79 -2.24 -31.63 -29.30
C SER A 79 -1.10 -31.89 -28.31
N PRO A 80 -0.58 -33.12 -28.21
CA PRO A 80 0.60 -33.43 -27.41
C PRO A 80 1.86 -32.92 -28.11
N ASP A 81 2.85 -32.47 -27.33
CA ASP A 81 4.17 -32.08 -27.82
C ASP A 81 5.04 -33.28 -28.22
N VAL A 82 4.79 -34.44 -27.59
CA VAL A 82 5.46 -35.71 -27.85
C VAL A 82 4.45 -36.87 -27.92
N SER A 83 4.77 -37.90 -28.68
CA SER A 83 3.93 -39.12 -28.79
C SER A 83 4.36 -40.22 -27.80
N GLU A 84 5.57 -40.11 -27.26
CA GLU A 84 6.18 -41.10 -26.35
C GLU A 84 6.96 -40.41 -25.26
N ILE A 85 6.94 -40.93 -24.02
CA ILE A 85 7.75 -40.50 -22.88
C ILE A 85 8.35 -41.74 -22.20
N ALA A 86 9.50 -41.55 -21.50
CA ALA A 86 10.11 -42.66 -20.77
C ALA A 86 9.29 -43.03 -19.54
N ALA A 87 9.14 -44.35 -19.28
CA ALA A 87 8.47 -44.89 -18.10
C ALA A 87 9.39 -44.81 -16.86
N ASP A 88 9.81 -43.64 -16.48
CA ASP A 88 10.79 -43.36 -15.41
C ASP A 88 10.17 -42.64 -14.19
N GLY A 89 8.86 -42.45 -14.19
CA GLY A 89 8.11 -41.79 -13.12
C GLY A 89 8.32 -40.27 -13.00
N ARG A 90 8.95 -39.64 -14.01
CA ARG A 90 9.27 -38.19 -14.03
C ARG A 90 9.20 -37.54 -15.41
N SER A 91 9.27 -38.33 -16.48
CA SER A 91 9.16 -37.78 -17.84
C SER A 91 7.77 -37.21 -18.10
N LEU A 92 7.72 -36.06 -18.74
CA LEU A 92 6.52 -35.26 -18.94
C LEU A 92 6.15 -35.17 -20.41
N ALA A 93 4.84 -35.15 -20.68
CA ALA A 93 4.26 -34.70 -21.93
C ALA A 93 3.39 -33.47 -21.67
N PHE A 94 3.50 -32.47 -22.54
CA PHE A 94 2.73 -31.23 -22.49
C PHE A 94 1.64 -31.25 -23.55
N ILE A 95 0.39 -31.18 -23.14
CA ILE A 95 -0.75 -31.27 -24.03
C ILE A 95 -1.44 -29.92 -24.11
N THR A 96 -1.34 -29.28 -25.27
CA THR A 96 -2.11 -28.07 -25.55
C THR A 96 -3.55 -28.46 -25.84
N VAL A 97 -4.48 -27.87 -25.12
CA VAL A 97 -5.90 -28.08 -25.25
C VAL A 97 -6.56 -26.83 -25.79
N THR A 98 -7.36 -27.00 -26.85
CA THR A 98 -8.11 -25.93 -27.48
C THR A 98 -9.57 -26.39 -27.69
N VAL A 99 -10.40 -25.50 -28.15
CA VAL A 99 -11.76 -25.80 -28.56
C VAL A 99 -11.93 -25.31 -29.99
N ASP A 100 -12.44 -26.20 -30.86
CA ASP A 100 -12.76 -25.87 -32.24
C ASP A 100 -14.26 -25.68 -32.41
N ASP A 101 -14.63 -24.86 -33.38
CA ASP A 101 -16.00 -24.72 -33.84
C ASP A 101 -16.42 -25.89 -34.75
N ILE A 102 -17.65 -25.84 -35.30
CA ILE A 102 -18.17 -26.87 -36.19
C ILE A 102 -17.39 -26.95 -37.52
N MET A 103 -16.74 -25.85 -37.93
CA MET A 103 -15.93 -25.78 -39.15
C MET A 103 -14.48 -26.21 -38.91
N GLY A 104 -14.11 -26.49 -37.67
CA GLY A 104 -12.76 -26.89 -37.28
C GLY A 104 -11.81 -25.71 -37.02
N GLN A 105 -12.31 -24.49 -36.90
CA GLN A 105 -11.53 -23.32 -36.54
C GLN A 105 -11.38 -23.22 -35.02
N GLU A 106 -10.18 -22.95 -34.55
CA GLU A 106 -9.92 -22.71 -33.13
C GLU A 106 -10.70 -21.49 -32.61
N VAL A 107 -11.43 -21.66 -31.51
CA VAL A 107 -12.21 -20.60 -30.87
C VAL A 107 -11.32 -19.87 -29.85
N GLN A 108 -10.64 -18.82 -30.29
CA GLN A 108 -9.61 -18.11 -29.54
C GLN A 108 -10.11 -17.37 -28.30
N ASN A 109 -11.40 -17.15 -28.17
CA ASN A 109 -12.02 -16.51 -26.99
C ASN A 109 -12.81 -17.52 -26.14
N ALA A 110 -12.64 -18.82 -26.34
CA ALA A 110 -13.29 -19.84 -25.53
C ALA A 110 -12.83 -19.80 -24.08
N VAL A 111 -13.79 -19.92 -23.16
CA VAL A 111 -13.60 -19.96 -21.70
C VAL A 111 -14.21 -21.20 -21.06
N ASN A 112 -14.49 -22.21 -21.88
CA ASN A 112 -15.11 -23.45 -21.44
C ASN A 112 -14.25 -24.14 -20.38
N ARG A 113 -14.89 -24.75 -19.38
CA ARG A 113 -14.21 -25.54 -18.36
C ARG A 113 -13.98 -26.97 -18.90
N ILE A 114 -12.73 -27.35 -18.96
CA ILE A 114 -12.28 -28.66 -19.42
C ILE A 114 -11.99 -29.57 -18.22
N LYS A 115 -12.52 -30.80 -18.25
CA LYS A 115 -12.25 -31.83 -17.25
C LYS A 115 -11.46 -32.95 -17.89
N PHE A 116 -10.45 -33.47 -17.19
CA PHE A 116 -9.54 -34.49 -17.65
C PHE A 116 -9.73 -35.80 -16.90
N THR A 117 -9.59 -36.91 -17.66
CA THR A 117 -9.42 -38.24 -17.11
C THR A 117 -8.20 -38.87 -17.78
N VAL A 118 -7.27 -39.37 -16.98
CA VAL A 118 -6.06 -40.07 -17.45
C VAL A 118 -6.07 -41.50 -16.94
N LYS A 119 -5.80 -42.47 -17.83
CA LYS A 119 -5.76 -43.90 -17.51
C LYS A 119 -4.52 -44.54 -18.14
N GLY A 120 -4.04 -45.64 -17.51
CA GLY A 120 -2.88 -46.41 -17.99
C GLY A 120 -1.56 -45.94 -17.35
N ALA A 121 -0.49 -45.95 -18.11
CA ALA A 121 0.89 -45.75 -17.64
C ALA A 121 1.29 -44.30 -17.34
N GLY A 122 0.33 -43.41 -17.07
CA GLY A 122 0.59 -42.00 -16.76
C GLY A 122 -0.47 -41.37 -15.85
N ARG A 123 -0.18 -40.16 -15.41
CA ARG A 123 -1.05 -39.37 -14.51
C ARG A 123 -1.08 -37.90 -14.89
N LEU A 124 -2.17 -37.22 -14.59
CA LEU A 124 -2.27 -35.78 -14.69
C LEU A 124 -1.58 -35.14 -13.46
N VAL A 125 -0.58 -34.30 -13.69
CA VAL A 125 0.17 -33.63 -12.60
C VAL A 125 -0.05 -32.15 -12.51
N GLY A 126 -0.59 -31.52 -13.55
CA GLY A 126 -0.92 -30.11 -13.53
C GLY A 126 -1.75 -29.61 -14.68
N LEU A 127 -2.44 -28.50 -14.44
CA LEU A 127 -3.21 -27.74 -15.44
C LEU A 127 -2.87 -26.27 -15.32
N ASP A 128 -2.57 -25.60 -16.44
CA ASP A 128 -2.30 -24.18 -16.48
C ASP A 128 -2.94 -23.53 -17.71
N ASN A 129 -3.58 -22.38 -17.54
CA ASN A 129 -4.19 -21.63 -18.63
C ASN A 129 -3.56 -20.26 -18.86
N GLY A 130 -2.53 -19.88 -18.07
CA GLY A 130 -1.86 -18.59 -18.16
C GLY A 130 -2.66 -17.39 -17.61
N ASP A 131 -3.85 -17.60 -17.06
CA ASP A 131 -4.66 -16.56 -16.43
C ASP A 131 -4.21 -16.33 -14.99
N SER A 132 -3.53 -15.23 -14.72
CA SER A 132 -3.07 -14.85 -13.38
C SER A 132 -4.23 -14.57 -12.41
N THR A 133 -5.45 -14.40 -12.90
CA THR A 133 -6.66 -14.14 -12.09
C THR A 133 -7.48 -15.40 -11.82
N ASP A 134 -7.10 -16.55 -12.41
CA ASP A 134 -7.79 -17.82 -12.20
C ASP A 134 -7.39 -18.45 -10.86
N TYR A 135 -8.36 -18.68 -10.00
CA TYR A 135 -8.18 -19.27 -8.67
C TYR A 135 -8.36 -20.79 -8.60
N ASP A 136 -8.60 -21.47 -9.75
CA ASP A 136 -8.64 -22.92 -9.80
C ASP A 136 -7.29 -23.54 -9.40
N SER A 137 -7.34 -24.71 -8.75
CA SER A 137 -6.12 -25.43 -8.36
C SER A 137 -5.33 -25.89 -9.59
N TYR A 138 -4.03 -25.61 -9.63
CA TYR A 138 -3.13 -26.16 -10.67
C TYR A 138 -3.04 -27.68 -10.67
N LYS A 139 -3.25 -28.33 -9.52
CA LYS A 139 -3.23 -29.79 -9.35
C LYS A 139 -4.63 -30.42 -9.35
N GLY A 140 -5.63 -29.70 -9.86
CA GLY A 140 -6.96 -30.22 -10.09
C GLY A 140 -7.05 -31.10 -11.34
N ASN A 141 -8.23 -31.67 -11.59
CA ASN A 141 -8.51 -32.41 -12.82
C ASN A 141 -9.38 -31.60 -13.81
N HIS A 142 -9.64 -30.33 -13.57
CA HIS A 142 -10.40 -29.44 -14.41
C HIS A 142 -9.90 -28.01 -14.30
N ARG A 143 -9.97 -27.26 -15.39
CA ARG A 143 -9.64 -25.83 -15.44
C ARG A 143 -10.34 -25.17 -16.63
N LYS A 144 -10.58 -23.85 -16.57
CA LYS A 144 -11.10 -23.07 -17.69
C LYS A 144 -10.02 -22.84 -18.75
N LEU A 145 -10.46 -22.75 -20.00
CA LEU A 145 -9.64 -22.15 -21.05
C LEU A 145 -9.46 -20.65 -20.78
N PHE A 146 -8.32 -20.12 -21.12
CA PHE A 146 -8.05 -18.69 -21.17
C PHE A 146 -7.52 -18.34 -22.56
N SER A 147 -8.13 -17.35 -23.21
CA SER A 147 -7.87 -17.05 -24.63
C SER A 147 -7.89 -18.31 -25.51
N GLY A 148 -8.87 -19.19 -25.28
CA GLY A 148 -9.06 -20.42 -26.04
C GLY A 148 -8.10 -21.57 -25.73
N LYS A 149 -7.16 -21.40 -24.76
CA LYS A 149 -6.09 -22.37 -24.52
C LYS A 149 -5.99 -22.82 -23.06
N LEU A 150 -5.52 -24.06 -22.91
CA LEU A 150 -5.20 -24.68 -21.63
C LEU A 150 -4.06 -25.67 -21.84
N LEU A 151 -3.11 -25.72 -20.93
CA LEU A 151 -2.03 -26.71 -20.89
C LEU A 151 -2.36 -27.79 -19.87
N ALA A 152 -2.28 -29.06 -20.28
CA ALA A 152 -2.32 -30.21 -19.40
C ALA A 152 -0.95 -30.90 -19.38
N ILE A 153 -0.45 -31.19 -18.18
CA ILE A 153 0.86 -31.80 -17.96
C ILE A 153 0.65 -33.23 -17.49
N ILE A 154 1.13 -34.16 -18.27
CA ILE A 154 1.03 -35.61 -18.03
C ILE A 154 2.43 -36.12 -17.64
N GLU A 155 2.51 -36.88 -16.57
CA GLU A 155 3.73 -37.52 -16.10
C GLU A 155 3.61 -39.04 -16.29
N SER A 156 4.70 -39.69 -16.72
CA SER A 156 4.76 -41.17 -16.79
C SER A 156 4.74 -41.78 -15.39
N THR A 157 4.26 -43.03 -15.32
CA THR A 157 4.56 -43.93 -14.20
C THR A 157 5.81 -44.76 -14.52
N PHE A 158 6.13 -45.73 -13.66
CA PHE A 158 7.20 -46.70 -13.94
C PHE A 158 6.75 -47.85 -14.84
N GLU A 159 5.47 -47.87 -15.21
CA GLU A 159 4.90 -48.91 -16.09
C GLU A 159 4.98 -48.46 -17.55
N THR A 160 5.40 -49.35 -18.42
CA THR A 160 5.32 -49.14 -19.85
C THR A 160 3.92 -49.42 -20.35
N GLY A 161 3.47 -48.70 -21.37
CA GLY A 161 2.14 -48.92 -21.95
C GLY A 161 1.47 -47.65 -22.45
N ASP A 162 0.21 -47.74 -22.75
CA ASP A 162 -0.58 -46.62 -23.24
C ASP A 162 -0.99 -45.68 -22.08
N ILE A 163 -0.89 -44.39 -22.32
CA ILE A 163 -1.45 -43.33 -21.49
C ILE A 163 -2.64 -42.75 -22.27
N VAL A 164 -3.85 -43.08 -21.81
CA VAL A 164 -5.08 -42.62 -22.44
C VAL A 164 -5.61 -41.39 -21.72
N ILE A 165 -5.67 -40.27 -22.44
CA ILE A 165 -6.07 -38.97 -21.91
C ILE A 165 -7.40 -38.57 -22.58
N THR A 166 -8.41 -38.33 -21.77
CA THR A 166 -9.74 -37.84 -22.23
C THR A 166 -9.97 -36.46 -21.65
N ALA A 167 -10.34 -35.51 -22.52
CA ALA A 167 -10.77 -34.17 -22.15
C ALA A 167 -12.22 -33.94 -22.55
N GLU A 168 -13.03 -33.46 -21.62
CA GLU A 168 -14.47 -33.24 -21.81
C GLU A 168 -14.89 -31.87 -21.28
N SER A 169 -15.92 -31.30 -21.88
CA SER A 169 -16.55 -30.06 -21.45
C SER A 169 -18.05 -30.14 -21.69
N GLU A 170 -18.82 -29.51 -20.85
CA GLU A 170 -20.28 -29.46 -20.97
C GLU A 170 -20.69 -28.86 -22.33
N GLY A 171 -21.57 -29.53 -23.03
CA GLY A 171 -22.07 -29.09 -24.34
C GLY A 171 -21.12 -29.30 -25.52
N LEU A 172 -19.89 -29.78 -25.31
CA LEU A 172 -18.91 -29.98 -26.36
C LEU A 172 -18.65 -31.47 -26.62
N LYS A 173 -18.26 -31.79 -27.86
CA LYS A 173 -17.75 -33.14 -28.16
C LYS A 173 -16.41 -33.37 -27.46
N PRO A 174 -16.26 -34.46 -26.69
CA PRO A 174 -15.01 -34.77 -26.00
C PRO A 174 -13.93 -35.24 -27.00
N LYS A 175 -12.68 -35.18 -26.54
CA LYS A 175 -11.53 -35.70 -27.27
C LYS A 175 -10.76 -36.69 -26.40
N THR A 176 -10.33 -37.78 -27.01
CA THR A 176 -9.39 -38.74 -26.40
C THR A 176 -8.16 -38.86 -27.27
N ILE A 177 -7.00 -38.84 -26.66
CA ILE A 177 -5.70 -39.11 -27.29
C ILE A 177 -4.96 -40.19 -26.51
N THR A 178 -3.98 -40.81 -27.14
CA THR A 178 -3.10 -41.80 -26.51
C THR A 178 -1.65 -41.41 -26.79
N ILE A 179 -0.81 -41.37 -25.77
CA ILE A 179 0.63 -41.31 -25.85
C ILE A 179 1.22 -42.56 -25.21
N LYS A 180 2.46 -42.89 -25.47
CA LYS A 180 3.08 -44.13 -24.98
C LYS A 180 4.10 -43.85 -23.90
N ALA A 181 4.10 -44.66 -22.86
CA ALA A 181 5.21 -44.78 -21.93
C ALA A 181 6.10 -45.95 -22.37
N VAL A 182 7.31 -45.64 -22.79
CA VAL A 182 8.32 -46.61 -23.29
C VAL A 182 9.37 -46.89 -22.24
N ALA A 183 10.03 -48.06 -22.34
CA ALA A 183 11.14 -48.38 -21.44
C ALA A 183 12.24 -47.30 -21.53
N PRO A 184 12.77 -46.78 -20.41
CA PRO A 184 13.84 -45.81 -20.43
C PRO A 184 15.14 -46.43 -20.98
N GLU A 185 15.90 -45.66 -21.76
CA GLU A 185 17.18 -46.13 -22.37
C GLU A 185 18.23 -46.43 -21.32
N THR A 186 18.17 -45.75 -20.16
CA THR A 186 19.08 -45.94 -19.05
C THR A 186 18.31 -46.05 -17.76
N GLU A 187 18.80 -46.85 -16.81
CA GLU A 187 18.24 -46.90 -15.45
C GLU A 187 18.16 -45.47 -14.86
N PRO A 188 17.00 -45.07 -14.33
CA PRO A 188 16.83 -43.75 -13.77
C PRO A 188 17.81 -43.49 -12.64
N GLN A 189 18.77 -42.57 -12.85
CA GLN A 189 19.72 -42.16 -11.84
C GLN A 189 19.17 -40.91 -11.08
N GLY A 190 19.00 -40.99 -9.77
CA GLY A 190 18.64 -39.85 -8.95
C GLY A 190 18.06 -40.22 -7.60
N VAL A 191 17.91 -39.23 -6.75
CA VAL A 191 17.53 -39.37 -5.35
C VAL A 191 16.01 -39.52 -5.17
N SER A 192 15.22 -39.37 -6.22
CA SER A 192 13.76 -39.40 -6.15
C SER A 192 13.24 -40.79 -6.50
N VAL A 193 13.07 -41.61 -5.51
CA VAL A 193 12.24 -42.80 -5.60
C VAL A 193 10.78 -42.35 -5.34
N VAL A 194 10.09 -41.93 -6.38
CA VAL A 194 8.62 -41.81 -6.30
C VAL A 194 8.09 -43.25 -6.46
N THR A 195 7.88 -43.92 -5.35
CA THR A 195 7.08 -45.16 -5.36
C THR A 195 5.66 -44.81 -5.80
N GLN A 196 5.01 -45.71 -6.54
CA GLN A 196 3.69 -45.52 -7.18
C GLN A 196 2.58 -44.96 -6.25
N ASN A 197 2.78 -44.95 -4.94
CA ASN A 197 1.81 -44.49 -3.95
C ASN A 197 2.33 -43.38 -3.02
N ALA A 198 3.54 -42.87 -3.25
CA ALA A 198 4.08 -41.81 -2.45
C ALA A 198 4.32 -40.55 -3.30
N PHE A 199 3.27 -39.78 -3.47
CA PHE A 199 3.54 -38.35 -3.34
C PHE A 199 4.19 -38.20 -1.95
N PRO A 200 5.34 -37.50 -1.82
CA PRO A 200 5.67 -37.00 -0.51
C PRO A 200 4.41 -36.28 -0.09
N ALA A 201 3.78 -36.77 0.99
CA ALA A 201 2.73 -36.04 1.62
C ALA A 201 3.33 -34.63 1.79
N VAL A 202 2.77 -33.65 1.10
CA VAL A 202 2.98 -32.27 1.50
C VAL A 202 2.58 -32.29 2.93
N THR A 203 3.55 -32.26 3.84
CA THR A 203 3.37 -32.29 5.30
C THR A 203 2.85 -30.94 5.80
N THR A 204 2.05 -30.27 5.03
CA THR A 204 1.06 -29.34 5.52
C THR A 204 -0.02 -30.21 6.14
N PRO A 205 -0.30 -30.05 7.43
CA PRO A 205 -1.45 -30.70 8.04
C PRO A 205 -2.63 -30.48 7.11
N TYR A 206 -3.36 -31.57 6.79
CA TYR A 206 -4.58 -31.43 6.03
C TYR A 206 -5.55 -30.65 6.90
N THR A 207 -5.60 -29.33 6.69
CA THR A 207 -6.60 -28.48 7.30
C THR A 207 -7.81 -28.52 6.38
N ASN A 208 -9.00 -28.72 6.95
CA ASN A 208 -10.26 -28.56 6.21
C ASN A 208 -10.50 -27.08 5.84
N GLU A 209 -9.49 -26.24 5.99
CA GLU A 209 -9.53 -24.82 5.71
C GLU A 209 -9.52 -24.57 4.22
N ILE A 210 -10.44 -23.76 3.78
CA ILE A 210 -10.56 -23.31 2.40
C ILE A 210 -10.06 -21.88 2.35
N PRO A 211 -8.84 -21.63 1.82
CA PRO A 211 -8.29 -20.27 1.77
C PRO A 211 -9.04 -19.41 0.76
N VAL A 212 -9.07 -18.10 1.00
CA VAL A 212 -9.45 -17.11 -0.01
C VAL A 212 -8.46 -17.20 -1.17
N ARG A 213 -8.97 -17.26 -2.38
CA ARG A 213 -8.20 -17.35 -3.62
C ARG A 213 -8.29 -16.09 -4.47
N LYS A 214 -9.40 -15.35 -4.31
CA LYS A 214 -9.65 -14.10 -5.03
C LYS A 214 -10.54 -13.19 -4.19
N ILE A 215 -10.27 -11.90 -4.26
CA ILE A 215 -11.13 -10.83 -3.77
C ILE A 215 -11.51 -9.99 -4.98
N GLU A 216 -12.79 -9.76 -5.21
CA GLU A 216 -13.29 -8.83 -6.22
C GLU A 216 -13.84 -7.59 -5.53
N LEU A 217 -13.36 -6.43 -5.97
CA LEU A 217 -13.85 -5.12 -5.56
C LEU A 217 -14.63 -4.52 -6.71
N PHE A 218 -15.84 -4.10 -6.45
CA PHE A 218 -16.70 -3.46 -7.43
C PHE A 218 -17.25 -2.15 -6.91
N ASP A 219 -17.07 -1.10 -7.70
CA ASP A 219 -17.57 0.25 -7.47
C ASP A 219 -18.39 0.68 -8.70
N SER A 220 -19.63 1.08 -8.48
CA SER A 220 -20.55 1.55 -9.54
C SER A 220 -20.40 3.03 -9.85
N GLU A 221 -19.70 3.79 -9.01
CA GLU A 221 -19.57 5.23 -9.07
C GLU A 221 -18.24 5.67 -9.69
N PRO A 222 -18.15 6.91 -10.20
CA PRO A 222 -16.86 7.47 -10.60
C PRO A 222 -15.86 7.45 -9.45
N ARG A 223 -14.63 7.01 -9.70
CA ARG A 223 -13.56 6.89 -8.70
C ARG A 223 -12.84 8.23 -8.41
N THR A 224 -13.57 9.32 -8.55
CA THR A 224 -13.14 10.66 -8.14
C THR A 224 -14.02 11.11 -6.96
N LEU A 225 -13.41 11.29 -5.79
CA LEU A 225 -14.06 11.80 -4.59
C LEU A 225 -13.91 13.32 -4.56
N THR A 226 -14.97 14.01 -4.20
CA THR A 226 -15.02 15.48 -4.15
C THR A 226 -15.64 15.95 -2.84
N LYS A 227 -15.66 17.27 -2.61
CA LYS A 227 -16.29 17.82 -1.41
C LYS A 227 -17.78 17.51 -1.30
N GLU A 228 -18.47 17.38 -2.43
CA GLU A 228 -19.89 17.02 -2.49
C GLU A 228 -20.12 15.51 -2.33
N ARG A 229 -19.10 14.73 -2.63
CA ARG A 229 -19.12 13.28 -2.54
C ARG A 229 -17.76 12.77 -2.04
N ASP A 230 -17.55 12.86 -0.74
CA ASP A 230 -16.30 12.47 -0.07
C ASP A 230 -16.24 10.98 0.30
N THR A 231 -17.30 10.22 -0.03
CA THR A 231 -17.41 8.78 0.24
C THR A 231 -17.72 7.97 -1.01
N ALA A 232 -17.36 6.69 -0.99
CA ALA A 232 -17.74 5.69 -1.99
C ALA A 232 -18.07 4.35 -1.31
N GLU A 233 -19.06 3.65 -1.85
CA GLU A 233 -19.41 2.29 -1.43
C GLU A 233 -18.81 1.27 -2.39
N ILE A 234 -18.06 0.32 -1.84
CA ILE A 234 -17.36 -0.73 -2.58
C ILE A 234 -17.93 -2.09 -2.18
N SER A 235 -18.53 -2.79 -3.15
CA SER A 235 -18.91 -4.19 -2.99
C SER A 235 -17.67 -5.08 -2.97
N VAL A 236 -17.62 -6.00 -2.00
CA VAL A 236 -16.52 -6.95 -1.79
C VAL A 236 -17.02 -8.37 -1.95
N LYS A 237 -16.48 -9.11 -2.90
CA LYS A 237 -16.79 -10.53 -3.11
C LYS A 237 -15.55 -11.37 -2.90
N ILE A 238 -15.71 -12.46 -2.17
CA ILE A 238 -14.65 -13.38 -1.79
C ILE A 238 -14.85 -14.71 -2.48
N PHE A 239 -13.81 -15.26 -3.05
CA PHE A 239 -13.84 -16.56 -3.72
C PHE A 239 -12.78 -17.52 -3.17
N PRO A 240 -13.13 -18.80 -2.99
CA PRO A 240 -14.48 -19.35 -3.18
C PRO A 240 -15.44 -18.84 -2.09
N GLU A 241 -16.74 -18.83 -2.36
CA GLU A 241 -17.76 -18.30 -1.43
C GLU A 241 -17.78 -19.01 -0.07
N ASN A 242 -17.34 -20.25 -0.02
CA ASN A 242 -17.19 -21.06 1.19
C ASN A 242 -15.79 -20.97 1.83
N ALA A 243 -15.02 -19.90 1.54
CA ALA A 243 -13.71 -19.70 2.16
C ALA A 243 -13.83 -19.64 3.70
N THR A 244 -12.89 -20.30 4.38
CA THR A 244 -12.84 -20.37 5.86
C THR A 244 -12.48 -19.01 6.47
N PHE A 245 -11.51 -18.33 5.88
CA PHE A 245 -11.00 -17.04 6.35
C PHE A 245 -11.67 -15.91 5.56
N ARG A 246 -12.72 -15.33 6.13
CA ARG A 246 -13.48 -14.27 5.47
C ARG A 246 -13.11 -12.86 5.91
N ASP A 247 -12.13 -12.74 6.79
CA ASP A 247 -11.65 -11.46 7.29
C ASP A 247 -10.88 -10.74 6.19
N ILE A 248 -11.40 -9.59 5.80
CA ILE A 248 -10.78 -8.69 4.82
C ILE A 248 -10.35 -7.43 5.54
N GLU A 249 -9.08 -7.11 5.39
CA GLU A 249 -8.49 -5.85 5.85
C GLU A 249 -8.32 -4.89 4.69
N PHE A 250 -8.38 -3.59 4.98
CA PHE A 250 -8.27 -2.53 4.00
C PHE A 250 -7.11 -1.60 4.31
N LYS A 251 -6.50 -1.09 3.26
CA LYS A 251 -5.45 -0.09 3.34
C LYS A 251 -5.57 0.89 2.19
N CYS A 252 -5.62 2.20 2.50
CA CYS A 252 -5.44 3.23 1.50
C CYS A 252 -3.94 3.58 1.41
N CYS A 253 -3.37 3.52 0.22
CA CYS A 253 -1.93 3.64 0.05
C CYS A 253 -1.54 4.29 -1.28
N THR A 254 -0.28 4.70 -1.38
CA THR A 254 0.36 5.08 -2.64
C THR A 254 0.52 3.89 -3.58
N ASP A 255 0.93 4.10 -4.82
CA ASP A 255 1.24 3.03 -5.78
C ASP A 255 2.27 2.04 -5.23
N ASN A 256 3.22 2.50 -4.42
CA ASN A 256 4.24 1.67 -3.78
C ASN A 256 3.77 1.00 -2.47
N GLY A 257 2.47 1.14 -2.11
CA GLY A 257 1.88 0.51 -0.95
C GLY A 257 2.16 1.20 0.39
N VAL A 258 2.65 2.42 0.39
CA VAL A 258 2.83 3.24 1.59
C VAL A 258 1.48 3.79 2.02
N GLU A 259 1.11 3.57 3.28
CA GLU A 259 -0.16 4.02 3.83
C GLU A 259 -0.26 5.54 3.87
N ILE A 260 -1.45 6.05 3.48
CA ILE A 260 -1.77 7.47 3.44
C ILE A 260 -2.74 7.83 4.56
N SER A 261 -2.80 9.11 4.95
CA SER A 261 -3.72 9.62 5.97
C SER A 261 -4.97 10.29 5.39
N PHE A 262 -4.95 10.69 4.11
CA PHE A 262 -6.03 11.48 3.52
C PHE A 262 -7.20 10.66 2.96
N ALA A 263 -7.18 9.32 3.08
CA ALA A 263 -8.32 8.45 2.81
C ALA A 263 -8.26 7.19 3.66
N LYS A 264 -9.41 6.65 4.05
CA LYS A 264 -9.52 5.37 4.77
C LYS A 264 -10.87 4.72 4.56
N VAL A 265 -10.95 3.40 4.77
CA VAL A 265 -12.23 2.70 4.94
C VAL A 265 -12.74 2.96 6.35
N VAL A 266 -13.93 3.53 6.44
CA VAL A 266 -14.56 3.94 7.72
C VAL A 266 -15.52 2.88 8.25
N SER A 267 -16.03 2.00 7.39
CA SER A 267 -16.87 0.87 7.79
C SER A 267 -16.78 -0.29 6.80
N PHE A 268 -17.00 -1.51 7.28
CA PHE A 268 -17.13 -2.73 6.49
C PHE A 268 -18.08 -3.68 7.18
N ASP A 269 -19.10 -4.17 6.47
CA ASP A 269 -20.14 -5.05 6.99
C ASP A 269 -19.94 -6.53 6.59
N GLY A 270 -18.84 -6.86 5.91
CA GLY A 270 -18.54 -8.17 5.35
C GLY A 270 -18.82 -8.29 3.85
N ASN A 271 -19.59 -7.38 3.25
CA ASN A 271 -19.92 -7.35 1.82
C ASN A 271 -19.71 -5.97 1.19
N THR A 272 -19.90 -4.90 1.97
CA THR A 272 -19.77 -3.52 1.50
C THR A 272 -18.81 -2.74 2.39
N ALA A 273 -17.82 -2.11 1.79
CA ALA A 273 -16.90 -1.20 2.46
C ALA A 273 -17.22 0.24 2.10
N THR A 274 -17.23 1.12 3.10
CA THR A 274 -17.37 2.56 2.88
C THR A 274 -16.01 3.22 2.95
N LEU A 275 -15.54 3.69 1.82
CA LEU A 275 -14.33 4.50 1.69
C LEU A 275 -14.66 5.97 1.93
N LYS A 276 -13.82 6.70 2.67
CA LYS A 276 -13.93 8.15 2.84
C LYS A 276 -12.58 8.84 2.61
N ALA A 277 -12.62 9.94 1.86
CA ALA A 277 -11.49 10.85 1.69
C ALA A 277 -11.61 12.06 2.63
N PHE A 278 -10.47 12.54 3.11
CA PHE A 278 -10.31 13.68 4.03
C PHE A 278 -9.41 14.77 3.46
N GLY A 279 -8.81 14.52 2.29
CA GLY A 279 -7.92 15.45 1.61
C GLY A 279 -7.65 15.03 0.19
N ASP A 280 -6.99 15.91 -0.56
CA ASP A 280 -6.68 15.75 -1.99
C ASP A 280 -5.54 14.76 -2.20
N GLY A 281 -5.63 14.00 -3.29
CA GLY A 281 -4.56 13.11 -3.72
C GLY A 281 -5.04 11.91 -4.54
N LYS A 282 -4.08 11.20 -5.15
CA LYS A 282 -4.30 9.92 -5.81
C LYS A 282 -3.86 8.80 -4.88
N PHE A 283 -4.65 7.73 -4.84
CA PHE A 283 -4.34 6.61 -3.97
C PHE A 283 -4.96 5.31 -4.48
N ARG A 284 -4.51 4.19 -3.92
CA ARG A 284 -5.07 2.86 -4.10
C ARG A 284 -5.76 2.41 -2.83
N LEU A 285 -7.00 1.99 -2.97
CA LEU A 285 -7.68 1.18 -1.95
C LEU A 285 -7.26 -0.28 -2.17
N ARG A 286 -6.56 -0.87 -1.23
CA ARG A 286 -6.23 -2.30 -1.20
C ARG A 286 -7.11 -3.03 -0.21
N ALA A 287 -7.74 -4.11 -0.66
CA ALA A 287 -8.38 -5.09 0.20
C ALA A 287 -7.51 -6.36 0.19
N TYR A 288 -7.26 -6.95 1.35
CA TYR A 288 -6.42 -8.14 1.44
C TYR A 288 -6.91 -9.15 2.47
N SER A 289 -6.62 -10.43 2.20
CA SER A 289 -6.81 -11.53 3.13
C SER A 289 -5.46 -12.11 3.52
N LYS A 290 -5.29 -12.39 4.80
CA LYS A 290 -4.12 -13.08 5.36
C LYS A 290 -4.29 -14.60 5.38
N ASN A 291 -5.48 -15.11 5.08
CA ASN A 291 -5.79 -16.54 5.13
C ASN A 291 -5.31 -17.23 6.44
N GLY A 292 -5.59 -16.60 7.58
CA GLY A 292 -5.20 -17.10 8.90
C GLY A 292 -3.70 -16.98 9.22
N THR A 293 -2.93 -16.22 8.44
CA THR A 293 -1.50 -15.91 8.71
C THR A 293 -1.30 -14.44 9.09
N ASP A 294 -0.09 -14.03 9.41
CA ASP A 294 0.23 -12.64 9.78
C ASP A 294 0.50 -11.74 8.57
N ILE A 295 0.68 -12.31 7.38
CA ILE A 295 1.03 -11.56 6.17
C ILE A 295 -0.06 -11.67 5.10
N PRO A 296 -0.29 -10.61 4.30
CA PRO A 296 -1.21 -10.66 3.18
C PRO A 296 -0.87 -11.77 2.19
N LYS A 297 -1.86 -12.56 1.80
CA LYS A 297 -1.75 -13.66 0.83
C LYS A 297 -2.47 -13.35 -0.47
N ILE A 298 -3.60 -12.67 -0.39
CA ILE A 298 -4.42 -12.26 -1.52
C ILE A 298 -4.66 -10.77 -1.40
N ILE A 299 -4.44 -10.03 -2.47
CA ILE A 299 -4.64 -8.58 -2.55
C ILE A 299 -5.48 -8.26 -3.77
N SER A 300 -6.44 -7.36 -3.61
CA SER A 300 -7.19 -6.70 -4.70
C SER A 300 -7.15 -5.21 -4.49
N GLU A 301 -7.13 -4.42 -5.57
CA GLU A 301 -7.03 -2.97 -5.44
C GLU A 301 -7.86 -2.21 -6.45
N LEU A 302 -8.28 -0.99 -6.07
CA LEU A 302 -8.92 0.00 -6.91
C LEU A 302 -8.18 1.32 -6.78
N GLU A 303 -8.05 2.05 -7.89
CA GLU A 303 -7.43 3.38 -7.92
C GLU A 303 -8.49 4.47 -7.77
N TYR A 304 -8.22 5.46 -6.91
CA TYR A 304 -9.08 6.60 -6.63
C TYR A 304 -8.30 7.91 -6.73
N THR A 305 -9.03 8.98 -7.03
CA THR A 305 -8.56 10.35 -6.91
C THR A 305 -9.49 11.12 -5.98
N ALA A 306 -8.95 11.95 -5.10
CA ALA A 306 -9.70 12.89 -4.28
C ALA A 306 -9.30 14.32 -4.63
N GLU A 307 -10.28 15.20 -4.85
CA GLU A 307 -10.07 16.57 -5.35
C GLU A 307 -10.99 17.58 -4.65
N GLY A 308 -10.46 18.75 -4.29
CA GLY A 308 -11.23 19.85 -3.71
C GLY A 308 -11.56 19.68 -2.22
N LEU A 309 -10.98 18.70 -1.54
CA LEU A 309 -11.10 18.47 -0.10
C LEU A 309 -10.07 19.26 0.72
N GLY A 310 -9.00 19.73 0.06
CA GLY A 310 -7.88 20.40 0.70
C GLY A 310 -6.84 19.44 1.26
N LYS A 311 -5.98 19.95 2.17
CA LYS A 311 -4.92 19.15 2.79
C LYS A 311 -5.46 18.41 4.02
N ALA A 312 -5.24 17.10 4.07
CA ALA A 312 -5.59 16.31 5.25
C ALA A 312 -4.56 16.49 6.37
N GLU A 313 -5.03 16.48 7.60
CA GLU A 313 -4.18 16.45 8.76
C GLU A 313 -3.37 15.15 8.85
N LYS A 314 -2.08 15.28 9.17
CA LYS A 314 -1.17 14.16 9.40
C LYS A 314 -0.98 13.94 10.89
N ASN A 315 -1.16 12.71 11.34
CA ASN A 315 -0.86 12.31 12.71
C ASN A 315 0.65 12.06 12.86
N PRO A 316 1.40 12.88 13.62
CA PRO A 316 2.84 12.73 13.79
C PRO A 316 3.23 11.58 14.74
N TYR A 317 2.28 10.99 15.46
CA TYR A 317 2.50 9.94 16.45
C TYR A 317 2.46 8.52 15.84
N ILE A 318 2.36 8.45 14.53
CA ILE A 318 2.60 7.26 13.72
C ILE A 318 3.66 7.60 12.68
N PHE A 319 4.41 6.58 12.24
CA PHE A 319 5.47 6.80 11.25
C PHE A 319 4.94 7.43 9.96
N ILE A 320 5.47 8.58 9.58
CA ILE A 320 5.19 9.27 8.32
C ILE A 320 6.34 8.99 7.36
N ALA A 321 6.08 8.23 6.32
CA ALA A 321 7.09 7.92 5.31
C ALA A 321 7.48 9.18 4.51
N ALA A 322 8.75 9.30 4.17
CA ALA A 322 9.29 10.49 3.51
C ALA A 322 8.62 10.79 2.16
N CYS A 323 8.19 9.76 1.40
CA CYS A 323 7.50 9.94 0.11
C CYS A 323 6.11 10.59 0.23
N LEU A 324 5.56 10.75 1.46
CA LEU A 324 4.32 11.46 1.72
C LEU A 324 4.54 12.98 1.89
N CYS A 325 5.71 13.48 1.51
CA CYS A 325 6.00 14.91 1.51
C CYS A 325 5.07 15.65 0.55
N ASP A 326 4.67 16.86 0.97
CA ASP A 326 3.77 17.72 0.19
C ASP A 326 4.54 18.70 -0.70
N PHE A 327 5.79 19.01 -0.35
CA PHE A 327 6.65 19.91 -1.11
C PHE A 327 8.13 19.59 -0.93
N SER A 328 8.92 19.99 -1.93
CA SER A 328 10.39 19.95 -1.87
C SER A 328 10.95 21.04 -2.78
N ASN A 329 12.07 21.65 -2.41
CA ASN A 329 12.72 22.69 -3.22
C ASN A 329 13.46 22.14 -4.45
N VAL A 330 13.70 20.83 -4.52
CA VAL A 330 14.30 20.12 -5.64
C VAL A 330 13.54 18.81 -5.89
N PRO A 331 13.58 18.26 -7.11
CA PRO A 331 13.02 16.94 -7.37
C PRO A 331 13.67 15.87 -6.48
N VAL A 332 12.86 15.10 -5.79
CA VAL A 332 13.30 13.95 -4.98
C VAL A 332 12.81 12.65 -5.60
N ILE A 333 13.52 11.56 -5.35
CA ILE A 333 13.22 10.25 -5.92
C ILE A 333 12.67 9.36 -4.81
N THR A 334 11.47 8.83 -5.00
CA THR A 334 10.95 7.77 -4.13
C THR A 334 11.67 6.47 -4.44
N ILE A 335 12.26 5.89 -3.40
CA ILE A 335 12.95 4.61 -3.43
C ILE A 335 12.19 3.59 -2.57
N ASP A 336 12.79 2.44 -2.33
CA ASP A 336 12.13 1.34 -1.62
C ASP A 336 11.45 1.75 -0.32
N ARG A 337 10.27 1.16 -0.06
CA ARG A 337 9.45 1.35 1.16
C ARG A 337 9.03 2.79 1.47
N GLY A 338 8.96 3.64 0.46
CA GLY A 338 8.53 5.03 0.62
C GLY A 338 9.59 5.98 1.17
N SER A 339 10.84 5.56 1.17
CA SER A 339 11.98 6.44 1.45
C SER A 339 12.24 7.38 0.28
N LEU A 340 12.83 8.53 0.55
CA LEU A 340 13.34 9.46 -0.45
C LEU A 340 14.86 9.36 -0.58
N GLY A 341 15.34 9.55 -1.80
CA GLY A 341 16.73 9.68 -2.15
C GLY A 341 16.95 10.76 -3.21
N GLY A 342 18.14 10.78 -3.80
CA GLY A 342 18.48 11.76 -4.83
C GLY A 342 18.86 13.13 -4.27
N PHE A 343 19.14 13.22 -2.97
CA PHE A 343 19.59 14.45 -2.33
C PHE A 343 20.97 14.86 -2.87
N ASN A 344 21.03 16.09 -3.37
CA ASN A 344 22.25 16.63 -3.96
C ASN A 344 22.44 18.08 -3.50
N GLY A 345 23.11 18.24 -2.36
CA GLY A 345 23.23 19.51 -1.67
C GLY A 345 22.03 19.81 -0.78
N ARG A 346 21.82 21.09 -0.43
CA ARG A 346 20.75 21.52 0.45
C ARG A 346 19.38 21.22 -0.14
N THR A 347 18.69 20.26 0.44
CA THR A 347 17.36 19.84 0.04
C THR A 347 16.38 20.06 1.18
N THR A 348 15.26 20.73 0.91
CA THR A 348 14.15 20.92 1.82
C THR A 348 13.03 19.95 1.43
N VAL A 349 12.56 19.16 2.40
CA VAL A 349 11.44 18.23 2.26
C VAL A 349 10.37 18.59 3.28
N GLY A 350 9.17 18.93 2.83
CA GLY A 350 8.13 19.47 3.69
C GLY A 350 6.86 18.65 3.75
N PHE A 351 6.21 18.71 4.91
CA PHE A 351 4.96 18.01 5.25
C PHE A 351 3.98 19.03 5.81
N SER A 352 2.82 19.13 5.18
CA SER A 352 1.80 20.09 5.56
C SER A 352 0.80 19.48 6.55
N SER A 353 0.20 20.36 7.37
CA SER A 353 -0.91 20.03 8.27
C SER A 353 -0.61 18.88 9.24
N VAL A 354 0.57 18.92 9.87
CA VAL A 354 0.95 17.96 10.92
C VAL A 354 0.35 18.40 12.24
N ASP A 355 -0.59 17.60 12.78
CA ASP A 355 -1.30 17.91 14.03
C ASP A 355 -0.65 17.27 15.24
N PHE A 356 0.06 18.09 16.00
CA PHE A 356 0.70 17.68 17.26
C PHE A 356 -0.26 17.71 18.47
N GLY A 357 -1.49 18.24 18.32
CA GLY A 357 -2.42 18.35 19.43
C GLY A 357 -1.78 18.91 20.69
N GLY A 358 -1.77 18.14 21.80
CA GLY A 358 -1.16 18.52 23.07
C GLY A 358 0.36 18.63 23.07
N GLY A 359 1.03 18.12 22.04
CA GLY A 359 2.45 18.35 21.77
C GLY A 359 3.37 17.18 21.90
N THR A 360 4.61 17.45 21.53
CA THR A 360 5.74 16.52 21.54
C THR A 360 7.02 17.21 22.04
N LYS A 361 7.92 16.40 22.58
CA LYS A 361 9.30 16.80 22.96
C LYS A 361 10.37 15.87 22.40
N LYS A 362 9.96 14.86 21.59
CA LYS A 362 10.89 13.92 20.97
C LYS A 362 10.52 13.64 19.55
N ILE A 363 11.52 13.44 18.71
CA ILE A 363 11.39 13.02 17.31
C ILE A 363 12.27 11.81 17.05
N THR A 364 11.74 10.85 16.31
CA THR A 364 12.52 9.76 15.71
C THR A 364 12.62 10.00 14.22
N ILE A 365 13.84 10.11 13.70
CA ILE A 365 14.15 10.34 12.30
C ILE A 365 14.81 9.08 11.74
N SER A 366 14.30 8.56 10.63
CA SER A 366 14.84 7.38 9.96
C SER A 366 15.69 7.80 8.76
N VAL A 367 16.99 7.56 8.85
CA VAL A 367 17.97 7.90 7.80
C VAL A 367 18.93 6.74 7.56
N GLY A 368 19.28 6.49 6.30
CA GLY A 368 20.33 5.58 5.88
C GLY A 368 21.46 6.34 5.21
N ASN A 369 22.70 6.09 5.66
CA ASN A 369 23.88 6.69 5.06
C ASN A 369 25.13 5.79 5.21
N SER A 370 26.08 5.94 4.29
CA SER A 370 27.36 5.22 4.29
C SER A 370 28.57 6.15 4.34
N GLY A 371 28.37 7.41 4.68
CA GLY A 371 29.42 8.43 4.74
C GLY A 371 30.50 8.12 5.77
N GLY A 372 31.71 8.61 5.54
CA GLY A 372 32.97 8.25 6.18
C GLY A 372 33.14 8.55 7.68
N GLY A 373 32.15 8.26 8.51
CA GLY A 373 32.30 8.30 9.96
C GLY A 373 31.88 9.60 10.65
N GLU A 374 31.46 10.62 9.92
CA GLU A 374 30.91 11.85 10.49
C GLU A 374 29.40 11.77 10.65
N ASP A 375 28.86 12.45 11.67
CA ASP A 375 27.42 12.57 11.88
C ASP A 375 26.79 13.43 10.77
N TYR A 376 25.58 13.06 10.34
CA TYR A 376 24.80 13.76 9.33
C TYR A 376 23.86 14.77 9.97
N PRO A 377 23.99 16.07 9.75
CA PRO A 377 23.06 17.04 10.26
C PRO A 377 21.75 17.01 9.45
N VAL A 378 20.64 16.84 10.14
CA VAL A 378 19.27 17.03 9.63
C VAL A 378 18.64 18.15 10.45
N GLU A 379 18.18 19.20 9.80
CA GLU A 379 17.55 20.34 10.47
C GLU A 379 16.02 20.19 10.39
N LEU A 380 15.32 20.61 11.44
CA LEU A 380 13.86 20.67 11.52
C LEU A 380 13.39 22.11 11.63
N TYR A 381 12.36 22.44 10.88
CA TYR A 381 11.68 23.73 10.91
C TYR A 381 10.18 23.55 11.09
N LEU A 382 9.51 24.49 11.78
CA LEU A 382 8.07 24.70 11.65
C LEU A 382 7.82 25.65 10.49
N GLY A 383 7.00 25.21 9.54
CA GLY A 383 6.83 25.87 8.26
C GLY A 383 7.85 25.44 7.22
N ASP A 384 7.87 26.15 6.11
CA ASP A 384 8.81 25.93 5.02
C ASP A 384 10.15 26.64 5.32
N ALA A 385 11.22 25.88 5.45
CA ALA A 385 12.56 26.38 5.76
C ALA A 385 13.10 27.40 4.75
N ASP A 386 12.61 27.34 3.50
CA ASP A 386 13.04 28.25 2.44
C ASP A 386 12.16 29.51 2.34
N ASN A 387 11.00 29.53 3.03
CA ASN A 387 10.03 30.61 3.01
C ASN A 387 9.70 31.13 4.44
N GLY A 388 10.72 31.27 5.29
CA GLY A 388 10.58 31.90 6.61
C GLY A 388 10.12 30.96 7.72
N GLY A 389 10.26 29.64 7.52
CA GLY A 389 10.00 28.64 8.55
C GLY A 389 10.85 28.88 9.81
N ARG A 390 10.26 28.63 10.99
CA ARG A 390 10.94 28.76 12.28
C ARG A 390 11.85 27.57 12.53
N TYR A 391 13.15 27.82 12.65
CA TYR A 391 14.13 26.79 13.00
C TYR A 391 13.84 26.20 14.39
N ILE A 392 13.86 24.87 14.49
CA ILE A 392 13.68 24.14 15.75
C ILE A 392 14.99 23.57 16.25
N GLY A 393 15.74 22.87 15.39
CA GLY A 393 16.99 22.27 15.82
C GLY A 393 17.69 21.49 14.71
N THR A 394 18.95 21.15 14.96
CA THR A 394 19.76 20.25 14.12
C THR A 394 20.01 18.95 14.87
N PHE A 395 19.73 17.84 14.24
CA PHE A 395 19.91 16.50 14.77
C PHE A 395 21.08 15.82 14.06
N ALA A 396 22.08 15.41 14.84
CA ALA A 396 23.27 14.74 14.33
C ALA A 396 22.98 13.24 14.15
N ILE A 397 22.55 12.87 12.95
CA ILE A 397 22.26 11.48 12.60
C ILE A 397 23.56 10.69 12.51
N LYS A 398 23.72 9.69 13.35
CA LYS A 398 24.89 8.81 13.35
C LYS A 398 24.94 7.97 12.07
N ASN A 399 26.13 7.83 11.54
CA ASN A 399 26.38 6.94 10.40
C ASN A 399 26.06 5.49 10.79
N ASN A 400 25.22 4.82 9.97
CA ASN A 400 24.83 3.43 10.19
C ASN A 400 25.47 2.44 9.18
N GLY A 401 26.37 2.93 8.33
CA GLY A 401 27.24 2.10 7.48
C GLY A 401 26.59 1.54 6.22
N GLY A 402 25.35 1.92 5.88
CA GLY A 402 24.66 1.31 4.76
C GLY A 402 23.74 2.21 3.95
N TRP A 403 23.58 1.86 2.67
CA TRP A 403 22.59 2.40 1.74
C TRP A 403 21.44 1.43 1.49
N ASP A 404 21.31 0.39 2.32
CA ASP A 404 20.32 -0.66 2.12
C ASP A 404 18.95 -0.27 2.66
N ARG A 405 18.92 0.54 3.73
CA ARG A 405 17.68 1.01 4.37
C ARG A 405 17.91 2.19 5.31
N ALA A 406 16.84 2.89 5.65
CA ALA A 406 16.81 3.89 6.70
C ALA A 406 16.67 3.26 8.09
N TYR A 407 17.41 3.77 9.07
CA TYR A 407 17.39 3.33 10.47
C TYR A 407 16.87 4.46 11.36
N PRO A 408 15.99 4.16 12.35
CA PRO A 408 15.46 5.15 13.26
C PRO A 408 16.48 5.60 14.30
N GLN A 409 16.52 6.90 14.57
CA GLN A 409 17.30 7.50 15.65
C GLN A 409 16.43 8.56 16.34
N THR A 410 16.36 8.51 17.68
CA THR A 410 15.49 9.36 18.48
C THR A 410 16.28 10.50 19.13
N PHE A 411 15.70 11.69 19.11
CA PHE A 411 16.28 12.92 19.62
C PHE A 411 15.28 13.70 20.47
N ASP A 412 15.77 14.38 21.50
CA ASP A 412 15.00 15.35 22.26
C ASP A 412 14.87 16.65 21.46
N LEU A 413 13.68 17.25 21.47
CA LEU A 413 13.44 18.57 20.89
C LEU A 413 13.83 19.67 21.89
N PRO A 414 14.43 20.79 21.44
CA PRO A 414 14.80 21.88 22.30
C PRO A 414 13.59 22.61 22.91
N CYS A 415 12.42 22.48 22.31
CA CYS A 415 11.16 23.02 22.81
C CYS A 415 9.99 22.09 22.50
N ARG A 416 8.89 22.24 23.23
CA ARG A 416 7.63 21.56 22.91
C ARG A 416 7.06 22.11 21.60
N ILE A 417 6.61 21.20 20.72
CA ILE A 417 5.83 21.54 19.51
C ILE A 417 4.40 21.08 19.78
N SER A 418 3.39 21.94 19.60
CA SER A 418 1.97 21.63 19.81
C SER A 418 1.09 22.35 18.80
N GLY A 419 -0.15 21.87 18.60
CA GLY A 419 -1.07 22.38 17.58
C GLY A 419 -0.72 21.86 16.18
N THR A 420 -1.38 22.41 15.14
CA THR A 420 -1.19 21.98 13.74
C THR A 420 -0.22 22.90 13.03
N HIS A 421 0.82 22.31 12.45
CA HIS A 421 1.87 23.04 11.73
C HIS A 421 2.26 22.34 10.43
N ASP A 422 2.70 23.11 9.46
CA ASP A 422 3.57 22.59 8.41
C ASP A 422 4.97 22.41 9.05
N ILE A 423 5.69 21.37 8.62
CA ILE A 423 7.07 21.14 9.04
C ILE A 423 7.95 20.87 7.83
N SER A 424 9.23 21.17 7.95
CA SER A 424 10.19 20.80 6.91
C SER A 424 11.52 20.32 7.49
N PHE A 425 12.13 19.40 6.78
CA PHE A 425 13.46 18.89 7.05
C PHE A 425 14.44 19.43 6.01
N VAL A 426 15.58 19.95 6.47
CA VAL A 426 16.68 20.35 5.60
C VAL A 426 17.80 19.30 5.68
N ILE A 427 18.12 18.72 4.54
CA ILE A 427 19.11 17.68 4.36
C ILE A 427 20.19 18.21 3.42
N ASN A 428 21.44 18.28 3.89
CA ASN A 428 22.55 18.87 3.13
C ASN A 428 23.43 17.82 2.43
N ASN A 429 23.25 16.55 2.76
CA ASN A 429 24.11 15.47 2.30
C ASN A 429 23.30 14.35 1.61
N SER A 430 23.96 13.58 0.78
CA SER A 430 23.34 12.40 0.15
C SER A 430 23.03 11.34 1.22
N CYS A 431 21.76 10.93 1.31
CA CYS A 431 21.29 9.89 2.23
C CYS A 431 20.01 9.25 1.71
N ILE A 432 19.52 8.24 2.42
CA ILE A 432 18.16 7.72 2.31
C ILE A 432 17.36 8.32 3.45
N PHE A 433 16.38 9.16 3.15
CA PHE A 433 15.45 9.69 4.15
C PHE A 433 14.21 8.79 4.17
N GLY A 434 14.05 8.00 5.23
CA GLY A 434 12.96 7.04 5.37
C GLY A 434 11.67 7.69 5.83
N GLY A 435 11.76 8.70 6.66
CA GLY A 435 10.63 9.38 7.27
C GLY A 435 10.87 9.67 8.74
N PHE A 436 9.79 9.92 9.45
CA PHE A 436 9.87 10.32 10.86
C PHE A 436 8.60 9.95 11.62
N GLU A 437 8.71 9.99 12.94
CA GLU A 437 7.60 9.95 13.89
C GLU A 437 7.97 10.77 15.13
N PHE A 438 6.95 11.21 15.86
CA PHE A 438 7.13 11.92 17.12
C PHE A 438 6.55 11.11 18.27
N GLU A 439 7.10 11.29 19.46
CA GLU A 439 6.54 10.70 20.67
C GLU A 439 5.53 11.68 21.30
N LYS A 440 4.31 11.18 21.58
CA LYS A 440 3.30 11.99 22.25
C LYS A 440 3.78 12.35 23.64
N TYR A 441 3.86 13.64 23.93
CA TYR A 441 4.24 14.13 25.25
C TYR A 441 3.02 14.18 26.16
N ASP A 442 2.94 13.23 27.09
CA ASP A 442 1.95 13.28 28.16
C ASP A 442 2.50 14.16 29.29
N ARG A 443 2.00 15.40 29.32
CA ARG A 443 2.41 16.40 30.28
C ARG A 443 1.63 16.38 31.59
N THR A 444 0.61 15.54 31.72
CA THR A 444 -0.31 15.57 32.86
C THR A 444 0.41 15.37 34.19
N TYR A 445 1.25 14.36 34.25
CA TYR A 445 2.03 14.03 35.47
C TYR A 445 3.54 14.30 35.30
N ALA A 446 3.95 14.85 34.17
CA ALA A 446 5.33 15.25 33.95
C ALA A 446 5.65 16.59 34.66
N GLU A 447 6.92 16.87 34.85
CA GLU A 447 7.36 18.20 35.25
C GLU A 447 7.22 19.16 34.08
N ASN A 448 6.33 20.15 34.22
CA ASN A 448 6.06 21.15 33.20
C ASN A 448 6.81 22.44 33.52
N SER A 449 7.65 22.89 32.61
CA SER A 449 8.28 24.21 32.69
C SER A 449 7.24 25.32 32.58
N ALA A 450 7.36 26.38 33.34
CA ALA A 450 6.46 27.53 33.27
C ALA A 450 6.46 28.18 31.86
N ALA A 451 7.60 28.16 31.18
CA ALA A 451 7.74 28.66 29.80
C ALA A 451 7.08 27.78 28.73
N ASP A 452 6.75 26.50 29.03
CA ASP A 452 6.03 25.59 28.12
C ASP A 452 4.49 25.78 28.16
N ASN A 453 4.03 26.93 28.64
CA ASN A 453 2.62 27.29 28.71
C ASN A 453 1.98 27.34 27.32
N ASP A 454 0.65 27.22 27.26
CA ASP A 454 -0.13 27.37 26.03
C ASP A 454 -0.54 28.83 25.81
N ASN A 455 -0.80 29.55 26.92
CA ASN A 455 -1.10 30.98 26.91
C ASN A 455 -0.46 31.68 28.11
N LEU A 456 0.04 32.87 27.88
CA LEU A 456 0.60 33.76 28.89
C LEU A 456 -0.01 35.15 28.70
N TYR A 457 -0.72 35.63 29.71
CA TYR A 457 -1.39 36.94 29.70
C TYR A 457 -0.84 37.81 30.84
N GLY A 458 -0.84 39.10 30.64
CA GLY A 458 -0.43 40.08 31.60
C GLY A 458 0.80 40.86 31.13
N ASP A 459 0.96 42.07 31.66
CA ASP A 459 2.01 43.00 31.22
C ASP A 459 3.30 42.86 32.03
N ASP A 460 3.20 42.34 33.26
CA ASP A 460 4.32 42.25 34.20
C ASP A 460 4.83 40.81 34.31
N CYS A 461 5.47 40.31 33.27
CA CYS A 461 6.17 39.02 33.29
C CYS A 461 7.19 38.90 32.16
N LYS A 462 8.16 38.03 32.33
CA LYS A 462 9.25 37.79 31.38
C LYS A 462 9.58 36.31 31.28
N VAL A 463 9.61 35.79 30.08
CA VAL A 463 10.09 34.42 29.82
C VAL A 463 11.60 34.43 29.78
N ASN A 464 12.23 33.63 30.64
CA ASN A 464 13.68 33.49 30.73
C ASN A 464 14.05 32.00 30.79
N GLY A 465 14.53 31.45 29.68
CA GLY A 465 14.81 30.02 29.55
C GLY A 465 13.57 29.19 29.79
N SER A 466 13.56 28.32 30.81
CA SER A 466 12.43 27.49 31.21
C SER A 466 11.48 28.16 32.21
N CYS A 467 11.79 29.38 32.66
CA CYS A 467 11.07 30.06 33.72
C CYS A 467 10.18 31.18 33.16
N VAL A 468 9.15 31.54 33.92
CA VAL A 468 8.45 32.83 33.82
C VAL A 468 8.81 33.60 35.05
N GLU A 469 9.51 34.72 34.89
CA GLU A 469 10.06 35.56 35.96
C GLU A 469 9.40 36.93 35.98
N GLU A 470 9.67 37.70 37.04
CA GLU A 470 9.11 39.05 37.23
C GLU A 470 7.57 39.06 37.14
N ILE A 471 6.93 37.99 37.63
CA ILE A 471 5.46 37.86 37.59
C ILE A 471 4.87 38.83 38.59
N GLY A 472 4.14 39.80 38.07
CA GLY A 472 3.40 40.81 38.83
C GLY A 472 1.90 40.56 38.88
N ASN A 473 1.14 41.66 38.94
CA ASN A 473 -0.31 41.60 39.06
C ASN A 473 -1.01 41.10 37.79
N ASN A 474 -2.06 40.32 37.98
CA ASN A 474 -2.97 39.89 36.92
C ASN A 474 -2.30 39.07 35.79
N VAL A 475 -1.21 38.42 36.10
CA VAL A 475 -0.60 37.48 35.16
C VAL A 475 -1.30 36.13 35.24
N VAL A 476 -1.55 35.52 34.09
CA VAL A 476 -2.15 34.18 33.95
C VAL A 476 -1.28 33.33 33.07
N ILE A 477 -0.94 32.14 33.57
CA ILE A 477 -0.19 31.10 32.83
C ILE A 477 -1.08 29.90 32.65
N GLU A 478 -1.41 29.55 31.41
CA GLU A 478 -2.37 28.47 31.09
C GLU A 478 -1.68 27.24 30.46
N PHE A 479 -2.19 26.07 30.85
CA PHE A 479 -1.81 24.77 30.33
C PHE A 479 -3.07 23.98 29.97
N ASN A 480 -3.25 23.66 28.68
CA ASN A 480 -4.46 23.06 28.16
C ASN A 480 -4.31 21.55 27.90
N GLY A 481 -5.43 20.83 27.95
CA GLY A 481 -5.53 19.44 27.50
C GLY A 481 -4.76 18.42 28.38
N LEU A 482 -4.69 18.64 29.69
CA LEU A 482 -4.19 17.66 30.64
C LEU A 482 -5.27 16.60 30.90
N ASP A 483 -4.91 15.32 30.82
CA ASP A 483 -5.84 14.19 31.04
C ASP A 483 -5.53 13.47 32.34
N PHE A 484 -6.26 13.80 33.38
CA PHE A 484 -6.16 13.23 34.72
C PHE A 484 -6.96 11.93 34.88
N ALA A 485 -6.92 11.03 33.88
CA ALA A 485 -7.60 9.73 33.96
C ALA A 485 -7.19 8.91 35.21
N GLY A 486 -5.97 9.12 35.72
CA GLY A 486 -5.50 8.50 36.97
C GLY A 486 -5.71 9.31 38.23
N GLY A 487 -6.46 10.43 38.17
CA GLY A 487 -6.73 11.33 39.28
C GLY A 487 -5.49 12.05 39.83
N THR A 488 -5.71 13.16 40.54
CA THR A 488 -4.65 13.85 41.30
C THR A 488 -5.28 14.63 42.47
N ASP A 489 -4.59 14.61 43.59
CA ASP A 489 -4.94 15.37 44.79
C ASP A 489 -3.80 16.29 45.24
N LYS A 490 -2.68 16.33 44.50
CA LYS A 490 -1.50 17.10 44.86
C LYS A 490 -0.84 17.75 43.66
N ILE A 491 -0.40 18.97 43.85
CA ILE A 491 0.45 19.72 42.93
C ILE A 491 1.71 20.19 43.60
N THR A 492 2.86 20.02 42.96
CA THR A 492 4.13 20.64 43.36
C THR A 492 4.43 21.80 42.43
N VAL A 493 4.59 22.98 42.95
CA VAL A 493 5.03 24.18 42.22
C VAL A 493 6.47 24.52 42.64
N THR A 494 7.35 24.72 41.65
CA THR A 494 8.72 25.14 41.87
C THR A 494 8.83 26.60 41.49
N GLY A 495 9.09 27.44 42.47
CA GLY A 495 9.18 28.89 42.29
C GLY A 495 10.02 29.59 43.39
N ARG A 496 10.06 30.90 43.32
CA ARG A 496 10.68 31.77 44.36
C ARG A 496 9.88 33.06 44.48
N THR A 497 9.90 33.64 45.70
CA THR A 497 9.25 34.90 45.99
C THR A 497 9.97 35.60 47.12
N PRO A 498 10.17 36.96 47.06
CA PRO A 498 10.71 37.74 48.15
C PRO A 498 9.66 38.05 49.24
N LEU A 499 8.39 37.76 49.00
CA LEU A 499 7.29 37.98 49.93
C LEU A 499 7.24 36.89 51.00
N ASP A 500 6.77 37.19 52.22
CA ASP A 500 6.59 36.22 53.29
C ASP A 500 5.64 35.07 52.84
N ASN A 501 4.58 35.42 52.10
CA ASN A 501 3.67 34.50 51.41
C ASN A 501 3.26 35.11 50.07
N CYS A 502 3.17 34.26 49.05
CA CYS A 502 2.64 34.63 47.75
C CYS A 502 1.43 33.76 47.42
N THR A 503 0.27 34.37 47.22
CA THR A 503 -0.97 33.67 46.89
C THR A 503 -1.09 33.46 45.39
N ILE A 504 -1.10 32.19 44.95
CA ILE A 504 -1.31 31.78 43.56
C ILE A 504 -2.70 31.15 43.48
N GLN A 505 -3.57 31.62 42.61
CA GLN A 505 -4.84 30.96 42.36
C GLN A 505 -4.68 29.90 41.27
N LEU A 506 -4.77 28.63 41.64
CA LEU A 506 -4.91 27.51 40.70
C LEU A 506 -6.36 27.43 40.22
N ARG A 507 -6.57 27.60 38.93
CA ARG A 507 -7.87 27.46 38.29
C ARG A 507 -7.89 26.20 37.42
N VAL A 508 -8.94 25.37 37.59
CA VAL A 508 -9.15 24.12 36.85
C VAL A 508 -10.45 24.23 36.09
N ASN A 509 -10.39 24.11 34.79
CA ASN A 509 -11.57 24.15 33.91
C ASN A 509 -11.77 22.78 33.27
N ASP A 510 -12.89 22.13 33.51
CA ASP A 510 -13.23 20.87 32.87
C ASP A 510 -13.76 21.06 31.42
N GLU A 511 -13.85 19.98 30.68
CA GLU A 511 -14.35 19.99 29.28
C GLU A 511 -15.85 20.35 29.16
N ASN A 512 -16.61 20.33 30.26
CA ASN A 512 -18.03 20.67 30.30
C ASN A 512 -18.28 22.14 30.70
N GLY A 513 -17.20 22.92 30.92
CA GLY A 513 -17.24 24.32 31.32
C GLY A 513 -17.38 24.54 32.84
N GLY A 514 -17.24 23.47 33.64
CA GLY A 514 -17.10 23.57 35.09
C GLY A 514 -15.76 24.21 35.47
N GLN A 515 -15.74 25.06 36.47
CA GLN A 515 -14.53 25.71 36.97
C GLN A 515 -14.44 25.53 38.48
N THR A 516 -13.27 25.06 38.92
CA THR A 516 -12.88 25.03 40.33
C THR A 516 -11.64 25.90 40.54
N THR A 517 -11.51 26.44 41.75
CA THR A 517 -10.37 27.29 42.10
C THR A 517 -9.82 26.90 43.47
N ARG A 518 -8.47 26.91 43.58
CA ARG A 518 -7.74 26.68 44.83
C ARG A 518 -6.71 27.78 45.01
N LEU A 519 -6.58 28.31 46.22
CA LEU A 519 -5.50 29.21 46.58
C LEU A 519 -4.32 28.39 47.11
N LEU A 520 -3.16 28.63 46.52
CA LEU A 520 -1.87 28.04 46.92
C LEU A 520 -1.05 29.14 47.59
N GLU A 521 -0.78 29.01 48.89
CA GLU A 521 0.01 29.95 49.65
C GLU A 521 1.49 29.54 49.59
N PHE A 522 2.23 30.16 48.67
CA PHE A 522 3.63 29.83 48.47
C PHE A 522 4.48 30.60 49.48
N PRO A 523 5.31 29.91 50.32
CA PRO A 523 6.13 30.56 51.37
C PRO A 523 7.30 31.33 50.74
N HIS A 524 7.89 32.20 51.52
CA HIS A 524 9.13 32.91 51.16
C HIS A 524 10.24 31.94 50.69
N ALA A 525 10.85 32.27 49.56
CA ALA A 525 11.98 31.50 49.02
C ALA A 525 12.89 32.41 48.17
N ASP A 526 14.16 32.52 48.55
CA ASP A 526 15.18 33.28 47.79
C ASP A 526 15.64 32.54 46.53
N GLU A 527 15.55 31.19 46.55
CA GLU A 527 15.92 30.33 45.44
C GLU A 527 14.72 29.50 44.96
N TYR A 528 14.79 28.98 43.72
CA TYR A 528 13.77 28.10 43.19
C TYR A 528 13.57 26.87 44.07
N THR A 529 12.47 26.86 44.82
CA THR A 529 12.13 25.83 45.81
C THR A 529 10.86 25.10 45.39
N PRO A 530 10.82 23.75 45.41
CA PRO A 530 9.60 22.99 45.18
C PRO A 530 8.72 22.97 46.43
N VAL A 531 7.46 23.40 46.31
CA VAL A 531 6.44 23.36 47.39
C VAL A 531 5.25 22.53 46.90
N THR A 532 4.83 21.56 47.72
CA THR A 532 3.70 20.68 47.39
C THR A 532 2.44 21.13 48.13
N PHE A 533 1.33 21.21 47.41
CA PHE A 533 0.03 21.62 47.92
C PHE A 533 -0.97 20.47 47.76
N ASP A 534 -1.82 20.26 48.74
CA ASP A 534 -3.03 19.43 48.63
C ASP A 534 -4.11 20.24 47.92
N ILE A 535 -4.75 19.63 46.94
CA ILE A 535 -5.80 20.24 46.13
C ILE A 535 -7.06 19.34 46.12
N GLU A 536 -8.18 19.88 45.69
CA GLU A 536 -9.38 19.07 45.43
C GLU A 536 -9.09 18.07 44.34
N HIS A 537 -9.73 16.88 44.42
CA HIS A 537 -9.53 15.80 43.47
C HIS A 537 -9.87 16.27 42.05
N ILE A 538 -8.90 16.15 41.14
CA ILE A 538 -9.08 16.43 39.70
C ILE A 538 -9.04 15.11 38.96
N ALA A 539 -10.03 14.86 38.06
CA ALA A 539 -10.12 13.71 37.18
C ALA A 539 -10.55 14.12 35.77
N GLY A 540 -10.27 13.28 34.78
CA GLY A 540 -10.62 13.52 33.39
C GLY A 540 -9.82 14.65 32.74
N LYS A 541 -10.32 15.19 31.60
CA LYS A 541 -9.62 16.22 30.84
C LYS A 541 -9.90 17.61 31.38
N ASN A 542 -8.85 18.36 31.65
CA ASN A 542 -8.95 19.70 32.22
C ASN A 542 -7.89 20.64 31.62
N ASN A 543 -8.23 21.94 31.66
CA ASN A 543 -7.28 23.03 31.43
C ASN A 543 -6.93 23.66 32.77
N ILE A 544 -5.66 23.96 32.98
CA ILE A 544 -5.13 24.50 34.23
C ILE A 544 -4.62 25.91 34.00
N ALA A 545 -4.94 26.82 34.90
CA ALA A 545 -4.36 28.17 34.91
C ALA A 545 -3.81 28.55 36.28
N PHE A 546 -2.62 29.09 36.30
CA PHE A 546 -2.04 29.78 37.45
C PHE A 546 -2.35 31.25 37.29
N VAL A 547 -3.15 31.80 38.19
CA VAL A 547 -3.55 33.20 38.19
C VAL A 547 -2.87 33.90 39.36
N PHE A 548 -2.08 34.93 39.06
CA PHE A 548 -1.32 35.70 40.04
C PHE A 548 -2.12 36.96 40.41
N LEU A 549 -2.49 37.04 41.68
CA LEU A 549 -3.37 38.07 42.21
C LEU A 549 -2.63 39.38 42.45
N PRO A 550 -3.33 40.55 42.63
CA PRO A 550 -2.70 41.80 42.96
C PRO A 550 -1.81 41.72 44.20
N GLY A 551 -0.60 42.27 44.08
CA GLY A 551 0.40 42.21 45.12
C GLY A 551 1.43 41.07 44.97
N THR A 552 1.31 40.25 43.95
CA THR A 552 2.24 39.17 43.65
C THR A 552 3.61 39.70 43.21
N GLN A 553 4.68 39.05 43.71
CA GLN A 553 6.05 39.09 43.19
C GLN A 553 6.55 37.63 43.17
N PHE A 554 6.59 37.01 42.00
CA PHE A 554 6.89 35.59 41.91
C PHE A 554 7.68 35.25 40.63
N ASP A 555 8.58 34.28 40.75
CA ASP A 555 9.22 33.64 39.61
C ASP A 555 8.84 32.18 39.61
N MET A 556 8.23 31.70 38.53
CA MET A 556 7.80 30.33 38.37
C MET A 556 8.73 29.56 37.45
N LYS A 557 9.27 28.44 37.94
CA LYS A 557 10.14 27.56 37.14
C LYS A 557 9.35 26.43 36.53
N SER A 558 8.61 25.66 37.35
CA SER A 558 7.90 24.47 36.90
C SER A 558 6.75 24.09 37.84
N PHE A 559 5.92 23.15 37.38
CA PHE A 559 4.97 22.45 38.24
C PHE A 559 4.84 21.00 37.83
N ARG A 560 4.34 20.15 38.74
CA ARG A 560 4.02 18.77 38.52
C ARG A 560 2.82 18.32 39.35
N PHE A 561 1.87 17.60 38.75
CA PHE A 561 0.82 16.89 39.49
C PHE A 561 1.30 15.49 39.89
N THR A 562 0.84 15.03 41.04
CA THR A 562 1.14 13.69 41.53
C THR A 562 -0.08 12.81 41.27
N LYS A 563 0.11 11.69 40.55
CA LYS A 563 -0.97 10.72 40.30
C LYS A 563 -1.44 10.15 41.64
N THR A 564 -2.76 10.07 41.83
CA THR A 564 -3.32 9.40 43.01
C THR A 564 -2.93 7.92 42.97
N GLU A 565 -2.32 7.43 44.04
CA GLU A 565 -2.04 6.00 44.18
C GLU A 565 -3.35 5.27 44.46
N ASP A 566 -3.62 4.16 43.74
CA ASP A 566 -4.78 3.27 43.91
C ASP A 566 -4.76 2.56 45.29
#